data_8d31de6983c96131880e2573966cad1e
#
_entry.id   8d31de6983c96131880e2573966cad1e
#
_cell.length_a   1.000
_cell.length_b   1.000
_cell.length_c   1.000
_cell.angle_alpha   90.00
_cell.angle_beta   90.00
_cell.angle_gamma   90.00
#
_symmetry.space_group_name_H-M   'P 1'
#
loop_
_entity.id
_entity.type
_entity.pdbx_description
1 polymer ?
#
loop_
_entity_poly.entity_id
_entity_poly.type
_entity_poly.pdbx_seq_one_letter_code
_entity_poly.pdbx_strand_id
1 'polypeptide(L)'
;LIEADIEIQKKEIIGQLEKGQVLEGVVKNITSYGVFIDLGGVDGLVHITDLSWSRINHPNEVVELDQKFNVVILDFDDNKSRIQLGLKQLSAHPWEALDADLKVGDQVKGKVVVIADYGAFIEVSQGVEGLIHVSEMSWSTHLRSAQDFVKIGDEVDAVVLTLDREDRKMSLGIKQLTQDPWTDITTKFPVGSKHTGTVRNFTNFGVFLELEEGIDGLIYISDLSWTKKIKHPSDFVAVGDKLDVVVLELDVEGRKISLGHKQTQDNPWDKYEAEFGLGT
;
A
#
# COMPACT_ATOMS: atom_id res chain seq x y z
N LEU A 1 14.11 -56.98 -16.17
CA LEU A 1 12.84 -57.15 -16.90
C LEU A 1 11.78 -56.13 -16.42
N ILE A 2 11.57 -55.95 -15.12
CA ILE A 2 10.56 -55.04 -14.59
C ILE A 2 10.91 -53.57 -14.86
N GLU A 3 12.17 -53.16 -14.78
CA GLU A 3 12.61 -51.80 -15.06
C GLU A 3 12.47 -51.41 -16.54
N ALA A 4 12.73 -52.38 -17.46
CA ALA A 4 12.57 -52.15 -18.88
C ALA A 4 11.09 -51.97 -19.29
N ASP A 5 10.17 -52.72 -18.65
CA ASP A 5 8.74 -52.58 -18.89
C ASP A 5 8.19 -51.23 -18.39
N ILE A 6 8.72 -50.72 -17.28
CA ILE A 6 8.36 -49.38 -16.75
C ILE A 6 8.85 -48.26 -17.68
N GLU A 7 10.06 -48.38 -18.21
CA GLU A 7 10.59 -47.40 -19.17
C GLU A 7 9.82 -47.37 -20.49
N ILE A 8 9.41 -48.55 -20.99
CA ILE A 8 8.58 -48.68 -22.20
C ILE A 8 7.21 -48.02 -21.98
N GLN A 9 6.56 -48.29 -20.84
CA GLN A 9 5.29 -47.68 -20.51
C GLN A 9 5.41 -46.16 -20.37
N LYS A 10 6.48 -45.62 -19.76
CA LYS A 10 6.76 -44.20 -19.68
C LYS A 10 6.91 -43.59 -21.07
N LYS A 11 7.65 -44.21 -21.99
CA LYS A 11 7.81 -43.73 -23.37
C LYS A 11 6.51 -43.75 -24.16
N GLU A 12 5.67 -44.75 -23.99
CA GLU A 12 4.36 -44.84 -24.63
C GLU A 12 3.43 -43.70 -24.13
N ILE A 13 3.40 -43.47 -22.83
CA ILE A 13 2.61 -42.39 -22.24
C ILE A 13 3.09 -41.01 -22.74
N ILE A 14 4.39 -40.76 -22.75
CA ILE A 14 4.99 -39.54 -23.25
C ILE A 14 4.70 -39.31 -24.73
N GLY A 15 4.75 -40.39 -25.55
CA GLY A 15 4.45 -40.30 -26.98
C GLY A 15 2.99 -39.98 -27.31
N GLN A 16 2.07 -40.21 -26.38
CA GLN A 16 0.65 -39.85 -26.50
C GLN A 16 0.31 -38.45 -25.95
N LEU A 17 1.24 -37.82 -25.24
CA LEU A 17 1.04 -36.49 -24.64
C LEU A 17 1.30 -35.41 -25.65
N GLU A 18 0.46 -34.37 -25.61
CA GLU A 18 0.59 -33.18 -26.42
C GLU A 18 0.66 -31.95 -25.53
N LYS A 19 1.42 -30.93 -25.96
CA LYS A 19 1.48 -29.64 -25.27
C LYS A 19 0.08 -29.00 -25.23
N GLY A 20 -0.32 -28.53 -24.04
CA GLY A 20 -1.65 -27.98 -23.84
C GLY A 20 -2.73 -28.98 -23.48
N GLN A 21 -2.41 -30.30 -23.42
CA GLN A 21 -3.35 -31.31 -22.98
C GLN A 21 -3.59 -31.25 -21.48
N VAL A 22 -4.84 -31.38 -21.06
CA VAL A 22 -5.25 -31.46 -19.65
C VAL A 22 -5.29 -32.92 -19.19
N LEU A 23 -4.59 -33.18 -18.09
CA LEU A 23 -4.54 -34.50 -17.46
C LEU A 23 -4.88 -34.41 -15.98
N GLU A 24 -5.50 -35.48 -15.44
CA GLU A 24 -5.67 -35.61 -14.00
C GLU A 24 -4.41 -36.25 -13.39
N GLY A 25 -3.87 -35.63 -12.36
CA GLY A 25 -2.71 -36.10 -11.63
C GLY A 25 -2.91 -36.11 -10.13
N VAL A 26 -2.07 -36.83 -9.42
CA VAL A 26 -2.05 -36.94 -7.96
C VAL A 26 -0.74 -36.33 -7.44
N VAL A 27 -0.81 -35.49 -6.43
CA VAL A 27 0.37 -34.92 -5.76
C VAL A 27 1.14 -36.03 -5.06
N LYS A 28 2.36 -36.30 -5.53
CA LYS A 28 3.24 -37.32 -5.00
C LYS A 28 4.23 -36.74 -3.98
N ASN A 29 4.77 -35.59 -4.26
CA ASN A 29 5.72 -34.91 -3.38
C ASN A 29 5.64 -33.38 -3.56
N ILE A 30 5.93 -32.66 -2.48
CA ILE A 30 5.94 -31.19 -2.46
C ILE A 30 7.32 -30.73 -2.04
N THR A 31 7.93 -29.87 -2.87
CA THR A 31 9.24 -29.25 -2.60
C THR A 31 9.11 -27.74 -2.53
N SER A 32 10.14 -27.03 -2.09
CA SER A 32 10.14 -25.59 -1.99
C SER A 32 10.04 -24.86 -3.35
N TYR A 33 10.39 -25.52 -4.44
CA TYR A 33 10.39 -24.95 -5.80
C TYR A 33 9.23 -25.45 -6.68
N GLY A 34 8.48 -26.47 -6.23
CA GLY A 34 7.37 -26.98 -6.98
C GLY A 34 6.79 -28.29 -6.44
N VAL A 35 5.89 -28.89 -7.20
CA VAL A 35 5.14 -30.08 -6.83
C VAL A 35 5.35 -31.17 -7.87
N PHE A 36 5.67 -32.37 -7.40
CA PHE A 36 5.71 -33.56 -8.25
C PHE A 36 4.34 -34.21 -8.28
N ILE A 37 3.86 -34.48 -9.50
CA ILE A 37 2.54 -35.02 -9.76
C ILE A 37 2.70 -36.33 -10.55
N ASP A 38 2.05 -37.37 -10.07
CA ASP A 38 1.97 -38.65 -10.76
C ASP A 38 0.80 -38.65 -11.74
N LEU A 39 1.09 -38.85 -13.01
CA LEU A 39 0.12 -38.92 -14.11
C LEU A 39 -0.30 -40.35 -14.50
N GLY A 40 0.03 -41.34 -13.67
CA GLY A 40 -0.26 -42.71 -13.95
C GLY A 40 0.95 -43.49 -14.48
N GLY A 41 2.11 -43.30 -13.88
CA GLY A 41 3.39 -43.95 -14.22
C GLY A 41 4.46 -42.98 -14.72
N VAL A 42 4.12 -41.74 -14.95
CA VAL A 42 5.05 -40.64 -15.32
C VAL A 42 4.92 -39.53 -14.32
N ASP A 43 6.05 -39.08 -13.82
CA ASP A 43 6.09 -37.95 -12.88
C ASP A 43 6.23 -36.63 -13.64
N GLY A 44 5.33 -35.69 -13.34
CA GLY A 44 5.39 -34.33 -13.84
C GLY A 44 5.77 -33.37 -12.72
N LEU A 45 6.39 -32.25 -13.09
CA LEU A 45 6.73 -31.15 -12.18
C LEU A 45 5.88 -29.92 -12.49
N VAL A 46 5.16 -29.42 -11.49
CA VAL A 46 4.56 -28.09 -11.51
C VAL A 46 5.47 -27.15 -10.71
N HIS A 47 6.08 -26.20 -11.40
CA HIS A 47 6.90 -25.19 -10.75
C HIS A 47 6.03 -24.29 -9.87
N ILE A 48 6.59 -23.74 -8.78
CA ILE A 48 5.86 -22.85 -7.87
C ILE A 48 5.20 -21.66 -8.60
N THR A 49 5.84 -21.16 -9.65
CA THR A 49 5.30 -20.07 -10.49
C THR A 49 4.11 -20.50 -11.35
N ASP A 50 3.94 -21.79 -11.59
CA ASP A 50 2.88 -22.37 -12.42
C ASP A 50 1.73 -22.97 -11.60
N LEU A 51 1.82 -22.92 -10.27
CA LEU A 51 0.76 -23.40 -9.37
C LEU A 51 -0.38 -22.40 -9.23
N SER A 52 -0.06 -21.13 -9.15
CA SER A 52 -1.05 -20.07 -8.94
C SER A 52 -0.64 -18.78 -9.63
N TRP A 53 -1.65 -17.97 -9.97
CA TRP A 53 -1.47 -16.59 -10.41
C TRP A 53 -1.06 -15.65 -9.26
N SER A 54 -1.45 -16.01 -8.02
CA SER A 54 -1.04 -15.29 -6.81
C SER A 54 0.39 -15.65 -6.42
N ARG A 55 1.03 -14.72 -5.71
CA ARG A 55 2.33 -14.96 -5.12
C ARG A 55 2.18 -15.92 -3.93
N ILE A 56 2.83 -17.08 -4.02
CA ILE A 56 2.86 -18.07 -2.93
C ILE A 56 4.29 -18.25 -2.45
N ASN A 57 4.45 -18.49 -1.14
CA ASN A 57 5.76 -18.71 -0.54
C ASN A 57 6.17 -20.18 -0.58
N HIS A 58 5.19 -21.07 -0.49
CA HIS A 58 5.42 -22.50 -0.53
C HIS A 58 4.26 -23.22 -1.21
N PRO A 59 4.50 -24.28 -2.01
CA PRO A 59 3.45 -25.04 -2.69
C PRO A 59 2.37 -25.62 -1.78
N ASN A 60 2.68 -25.91 -0.52
CA ASN A 60 1.70 -26.41 0.47
C ASN A 60 0.55 -25.42 0.73
N GLU A 61 0.70 -24.17 0.38
CA GLU A 61 -0.37 -23.15 0.52
C GLU A 61 -1.51 -23.37 -0.48
N VAL A 62 -1.21 -24.04 -1.59
CA VAL A 62 -2.15 -24.26 -2.70
C VAL A 62 -2.58 -25.72 -2.82
N VAL A 63 -1.67 -26.67 -2.56
CA VAL A 63 -1.89 -28.10 -2.78
C VAL A 63 -1.45 -28.92 -1.58
N GLU A 64 -2.09 -30.06 -1.39
CA GLU A 64 -1.78 -31.05 -0.35
C GLU A 64 -1.29 -32.36 -0.98
N LEU A 65 -0.55 -33.17 -0.19
CA LEU A 65 -0.14 -34.51 -0.60
C LEU A 65 -1.37 -35.39 -0.90
N ASP A 66 -1.24 -36.24 -1.90
CA ASP A 66 -2.30 -37.14 -2.38
C ASP A 66 -3.55 -36.44 -2.93
N GLN A 67 -3.52 -35.13 -3.10
CA GLN A 67 -4.60 -34.38 -3.73
C GLN A 67 -4.64 -34.64 -5.24
N LYS A 68 -5.84 -34.89 -5.76
CA LYS A 68 -6.09 -35.01 -7.19
C LYS A 68 -6.55 -33.69 -7.79
N PHE A 69 -5.96 -33.32 -8.91
CA PHE A 69 -6.44 -32.19 -9.70
C PHE A 69 -5.95 -32.27 -11.15
N ASN A 70 -6.58 -31.49 -11.99
CA ASN A 70 -6.22 -31.40 -13.39
C ASN A 70 -5.01 -30.48 -13.55
N VAL A 71 -4.11 -30.84 -14.45
CA VAL A 71 -2.93 -30.09 -14.83
C VAL A 71 -2.79 -29.99 -16.34
N VAL A 72 -2.15 -28.97 -16.83
CA VAL A 72 -1.88 -28.76 -18.25
C VAL A 72 -0.42 -29.04 -18.54
N ILE A 73 -0.15 -29.73 -19.63
CA ILE A 73 1.21 -30.00 -20.10
C ILE A 73 1.75 -28.72 -20.75
N LEU A 74 2.82 -28.16 -20.17
CA LEU A 74 3.50 -26.99 -20.69
C LEU A 74 4.62 -27.37 -21.66
N ASP A 75 5.42 -28.33 -21.25
CA ASP A 75 6.52 -28.86 -22.03
C ASP A 75 6.87 -30.29 -21.57
N PHE A 76 7.54 -31.05 -22.40
CA PHE A 76 8.02 -32.36 -22.02
C PHE A 76 9.36 -32.69 -22.73
N ASP A 77 10.21 -33.38 -22.02
CA ASP A 77 11.52 -33.83 -22.50
C ASP A 77 11.51 -35.37 -22.63
N ASP A 78 11.45 -35.84 -23.86
CA ASP A 78 11.43 -37.26 -24.19
C ASP A 78 12.68 -38.02 -23.68
N ASN A 79 13.83 -37.30 -23.61
CA ASN A 79 15.07 -37.92 -23.21
C ASN A 79 15.21 -38.06 -21.69
N LYS A 80 14.61 -37.16 -20.93
CA LYS A 80 14.70 -37.12 -19.47
C LYS A 80 13.48 -37.68 -18.77
N SER A 81 12.46 -38.06 -19.51
CA SER A 81 11.16 -38.51 -18.97
C SER A 81 10.56 -37.54 -17.96
N ARG A 82 10.78 -36.25 -18.20
CA ARG A 82 10.28 -35.15 -17.34
C ARG A 82 9.24 -34.36 -18.08
N ILE A 83 8.15 -34.09 -17.40
CA ILE A 83 7.03 -33.32 -17.94
C ILE A 83 6.89 -32.07 -17.09
N GLN A 84 6.87 -30.92 -17.75
CA GLN A 84 6.55 -29.66 -17.10
C GLN A 84 5.03 -29.43 -17.16
N LEU A 85 4.44 -29.24 -16.01
CA LEU A 85 3.01 -29.08 -15.84
C LEU A 85 2.68 -27.69 -15.32
N GLY A 86 1.45 -27.25 -15.54
CA GLY A 86 0.91 -26.02 -15.02
C GLY A 86 -0.50 -26.22 -14.49
N LEU A 87 -0.81 -25.58 -13.40
CA LEU A 87 -2.14 -25.57 -12.79
C LEU A 87 -2.88 -24.27 -13.09
N LYS A 88 -2.17 -23.14 -13.02
CA LYS A 88 -2.75 -21.81 -13.25
C LYS A 88 -3.35 -21.62 -14.64
N GLN A 89 -2.82 -22.34 -15.65
CA GLN A 89 -3.31 -22.25 -17.03
C GLN A 89 -4.72 -22.84 -17.24
N LEU A 90 -5.21 -23.63 -16.29
CA LEU A 90 -6.60 -24.13 -16.28
C LEU A 90 -7.63 -23.05 -15.97
N SER A 91 -7.22 -22.03 -15.26
CA SER A 91 -8.04 -20.87 -14.96
C SER A 91 -7.65 -19.70 -15.87
N ALA A 92 -8.62 -18.83 -16.17
CA ALA A 92 -8.34 -17.57 -16.86
C ALA A 92 -7.34 -16.75 -16.05
N HIS A 93 -6.47 -16.02 -16.76
CA HIS A 93 -5.57 -15.09 -16.09
C HIS A 93 -6.40 -14.10 -15.24
N PRO A 94 -6.03 -13.85 -13.95
CA PRO A 94 -6.82 -12.99 -13.08
C PRO A 94 -7.09 -11.61 -13.67
N TRP A 95 -6.14 -11.08 -14.44
CA TRP A 95 -6.29 -9.80 -15.14
C TRP A 95 -7.29 -9.84 -16.31
N GLU A 96 -7.47 -11.01 -16.92
CA GLU A 96 -8.52 -11.23 -17.93
C GLU A 96 -9.88 -11.44 -17.29
N ALA A 97 -9.89 -12.07 -16.11
CA ALA A 97 -11.08 -12.27 -15.28
C ALA A 97 -11.47 -11.02 -14.48
N LEU A 98 -10.61 -10.00 -14.42
CA LEU A 98 -10.98 -8.68 -13.91
C LEU A 98 -12.20 -8.18 -14.65
N ASP A 99 -13.14 -7.67 -13.86
CA ASP A 99 -14.39 -7.11 -14.37
C ASP A 99 -14.10 -6.16 -15.54
N ALA A 100 -14.67 -6.46 -16.71
CA ALA A 100 -14.47 -5.62 -17.89
C ALA A 100 -14.97 -4.20 -17.64
N ASP A 101 -15.86 -4.04 -16.65
CA ASP A 101 -16.40 -2.76 -16.22
C ASP A 101 -15.51 -2.00 -15.25
N LEU A 102 -14.45 -2.63 -14.71
CA LEU A 102 -13.51 -1.97 -13.82
C LEU A 102 -12.77 -0.85 -14.57
N LYS A 103 -12.98 0.36 -14.11
CA LYS A 103 -12.44 1.60 -14.71
C LYS A 103 -11.67 2.40 -13.68
N VAL A 104 -10.86 3.33 -14.18
CA VAL A 104 -10.24 4.36 -13.34
C VAL A 104 -11.33 5.15 -12.62
N GLY A 105 -11.18 5.29 -11.30
CA GLY A 105 -12.16 5.93 -10.42
C GLY A 105 -13.13 4.98 -9.70
N ASP A 106 -13.12 3.69 -10.04
CA ASP A 106 -13.94 2.70 -9.33
C ASP A 106 -13.35 2.37 -7.96
N GLN A 107 -14.22 2.12 -7.01
CA GLN A 107 -13.82 1.66 -5.68
C GLN A 107 -13.62 0.13 -5.69
N VAL A 108 -12.53 -0.30 -5.11
CA VAL A 108 -12.20 -1.71 -4.94
C VAL A 108 -11.78 -1.97 -3.49
N LYS A 109 -12.06 -3.18 -3.03
CA LYS A 109 -11.64 -3.64 -1.71
C LYS A 109 -10.57 -4.70 -1.88
N GLY A 110 -9.50 -4.55 -1.13
CA GLY A 110 -8.39 -5.48 -1.20
C GLY A 110 -7.70 -5.68 0.14
N LYS A 111 -6.85 -6.69 0.19
CA LYS A 111 -6.08 -7.05 1.38
C LYS A 111 -4.62 -6.70 1.18
N VAL A 112 -4.01 -6.09 2.18
CA VAL A 112 -2.57 -5.77 2.17
C VAL A 112 -1.76 -7.06 2.23
N VAL A 113 -0.97 -7.33 1.20
CA VAL A 113 -0.13 -8.53 1.09
C VAL A 113 1.35 -8.25 1.32
N VAL A 114 1.83 -7.10 0.86
CA VAL A 114 3.22 -6.65 1.05
C VAL A 114 3.25 -5.17 1.35
N ILE A 115 4.14 -4.77 2.24
CA ILE A 115 4.40 -3.36 2.54
C ILE A 115 5.85 -3.05 2.20
N ALA A 116 6.04 -2.03 1.36
CA ALA A 116 7.34 -1.46 1.02
C ALA A 116 7.47 -0.03 1.58
N ASP A 117 8.67 0.50 1.62
CA ASP A 117 8.92 1.85 2.12
C ASP A 117 8.18 2.94 1.31
N TYR A 118 7.98 2.70 0.02
CA TYR A 118 7.29 3.62 -0.91
C TYR A 118 5.79 3.39 -1.04
N GLY A 119 5.24 2.30 -0.48
CA GLY A 119 3.83 1.99 -0.59
C GLY A 119 3.46 0.58 -0.15
N ALA A 120 2.22 0.20 -0.37
CA ALA A 120 1.70 -1.12 -0.06
C ALA A 120 1.11 -1.79 -1.30
N PHE A 121 1.32 -3.09 -1.41
CA PHE A 121 0.68 -3.92 -2.42
C PHE A 121 -0.60 -4.51 -1.84
N ILE A 122 -1.69 -4.28 -2.54
CA ILE A 122 -3.03 -4.71 -2.16
C ILE A 122 -3.51 -5.74 -3.15
N GLU A 123 -3.86 -6.93 -2.68
CA GLU A 123 -4.52 -7.94 -3.50
C GLU A 123 -6.02 -7.61 -3.59
N VAL A 124 -6.44 -7.16 -4.74
CA VAL A 124 -7.84 -6.82 -5.03
C VAL A 124 -8.65 -8.05 -5.39
N SER A 125 -8.02 -8.98 -6.10
CA SER A 125 -8.56 -10.26 -6.49
C SER A 125 -7.43 -11.28 -6.53
N GLN A 126 -7.74 -12.56 -6.47
CA GLN A 126 -6.72 -13.60 -6.50
C GLN A 126 -5.80 -13.45 -7.71
N GLY A 127 -4.52 -13.15 -7.47
CA GLY A 127 -3.51 -12.92 -8.50
C GLY A 127 -3.52 -11.50 -9.11
N VAL A 128 -4.37 -10.60 -8.65
CA VAL A 128 -4.41 -9.20 -9.07
C VAL A 128 -3.98 -8.31 -7.91
N GLU A 129 -2.81 -7.72 -8.04
CA GLU A 129 -2.23 -6.83 -7.04
C GLU A 129 -2.17 -5.40 -7.57
N GLY A 130 -2.59 -4.46 -6.76
CA GLY A 130 -2.45 -3.03 -7.00
C GLY A 130 -1.46 -2.40 -6.03
N LEU A 131 -0.77 -1.37 -6.47
CA LEU A 131 0.13 -0.58 -5.63
C LEU A 131 -0.57 0.67 -5.14
N ILE A 132 -0.56 0.89 -3.82
CA ILE A 132 -0.90 2.18 -3.22
C ILE A 132 0.41 2.83 -2.81
N HIS A 133 0.77 3.92 -3.48
CA HIS A 133 1.93 4.72 -3.09
C HIS A 133 1.66 5.42 -1.75
N VAL A 134 2.71 5.62 -0.95
CA VAL A 134 2.58 6.28 0.35
C VAL A 134 1.89 7.65 0.27
N SER A 135 2.13 8.40 -0.79
CA SER A 135 1.48 9.69 -1.05
C SER A 135 -0.02 9.61 -1.33
N GLU A 136 -0.51 8.42 -1.72
CA GLU A 136 -1.92 8.15 -2.04
C GLU A 136 -2.68 7.48 -0.88
N MET A 137 -2.01 7.20 0.24
CA MET A 137 -2.64 6.58 1.41
C MET A 137 -3.39 7.58 2.27
N SER A 138 -2.82 8.76 2.45
CA SER A 138 -3.39 9.83 3.28
C SER A 138 -3.09 11.21 2.72
N TRP A 139 -3.93 12.17 3.07
CA TRP A 139 -3.69 13.59 2.82
C TRP A 139 -2.59 14.16 3.72
N SER A 140 -2.18 13.44 4.77
CA SER A 140 -1.10 13.84 5.67
C SER A 140 0.27 13.79 4.97
N THR A 141 1.01 14.88 5.06
CA THR A 141 2.38 14.97 4.53
C THR A 141 3.43 14.31 5.42
N HIS A 142 3.04 13.90 6.63
CA HIS A 142 3.94 13.29 7.62
C HIS A 142 4.06 11.77 7.51
N LEU A 143 3.29 11.15 6.62
CA LEU A 143 3.36 9.72 6.38
C LEU A 143 4.68 9.38 5.68
N ARG A 144 5.65 8.85 6.42
CA ARG A 144 6.97 8.51 5.91
C ARG A 144 7.06 7.10 5.34
N SER A 145 6.25 6.20 5.87
CA SER A 145 6.23 4.80 5.47
C SER A 145 4.80 4.27 5.40
N ALA A 146 4.55 3.37 4.46
CA ALA A 146 3.29 2.68 4.35
C ALA A 146 2.95 1.87 5.61
N GLN A 147 3.95 1.43 6.36
CA GLN A 147 3.78 0.68 7.63
C GLN A 147 3.14 1.52 8.74
N ASP A 148 3.26 2.84 8.66
CA ASP A 148 2.64 3.74 9.65
C ASP A 148 1.11 3.82 9.48
N PHE A 149 0.62 3.47 8.30
CA PHE A 149 -0.79 3.58 7.95
C PHE A 149 -1.52 2.24 7.86
N VAL A 150 -0.89 1.23 7.26
CA VAL A 150 -1.49 -0.10 7.03
C VAL A 150 -0.56 -1.22 7.48
N LYS A 151 -1.15 -2.37 7.83
CA LYS A 151 -0.42 -3.58 8.20
C LYS A 151 -0.73 -4.72 7.23
N ILE A 152 0.19 -5.67 7.11
CA ILE A 152 -0.03 -6.88 6.31
C ILE A 152 -1.24 -7.63 6.86
N GLY A 153 -2.16 -7.97 5.99
CA GLY A 153 -3.41 -8.65 6.32
C GLY A 153 -4.60 -7.74 6.57
N ASP A 154 -4.40 -6.41 6.59
CA ASP A 154 -5.50 -5.45 6.70
C ASP A 154 -6.32 -5.41 5.41
N GLU A 155 -7.63 -5.34 5.55
CA GLU A 155 -8.53 -5.05 4.43
C GLU A 155 -8.70 -3.54 4.30
N VAL A 156 -8.49 -3.03 3.09
CA VAL A 156 -8.61 -1.60 2.79
C VAL A 156 -9.47 -1.37 1.56
N ASP A 157 -10.24 -0.32 1.61
CA ASP A 157 -10.96 0.19 0.45
C ASP A 157 -10.06 1.18 -0.29
N ALA A 158 -10.03 1.09 -1.59
CA ALA A 158 -9.20 1.94 -2.43
C ALA A 158 -9.92 2.32 -3.71
N VAL A 159 -9.45 3.38 -4.35
CA VAL A 159 -9.94 3.84 -5.65
C VAL A 159 -8.88 3.55 -6.71
N VAL A 160 -9.29 3.03 -7.86
CA VAL A 160 -8.41 2.79 -9.00
C VAL A 160 -7.98 4.12 -9.59
N LEU A 161 -6.69 4.42 -9.54
CA LEU A 161 -6.10 5.64 -10.12
C LEU A 161 -5.65 5.41 -11.56
N THR A 162 -4.95 4.31 -11.79
CA THR A 162 -4.52 3.86 -13.12
C THR A 162 -4.70 2.37 -13.24
N LEU A 163 -5.11 1.93 -14.43
CA LEU A 163 -5.31 0.53 -14.74
C LEU A 163 -4.64 0.24 -16.09
N ASP A 164 -3.53 -0.48 -16.05
CA ASP A 164 -2.83 -0.97 -17.22
C ASP A 164 -2.98 -2.48 -17.33
N ARG A 165 -3.82 -2.92 -18.26
CA ARG A 165 -4.11 -4.34 -18.48
C ARG A 165 -3.01 -5.04 -19.27
N GLU A 166 -2.26 -4.30 -20.10
CA GLU A 166 -1.17 -4.83 -20.90
C GLU A 166 0.06 -5.12 -20.03
N ASP A 167 0.47 -4.16 -19.24
CA ASP A 167 1.58 -4.29 -18.28
C ASP A 167 1.20 -4.97 -16.98
N ARG A 168 -0.09 -5.26 -16.78
CA ARG A 168 -0.64 -5.88 -15.56
C ARG A 168 -0.28 -5.10 -14.31
N LYS A 169 -0.48 -3.80 -14.38
CA LYS A 169 -0.22 -2.85 -13.28
C LYS A 169 -1.47 -2.07 -12.94
N MET A 170 -1.68 -1.90 -11.66
CA MET A 170 -2.78 -1.11 -11.13
C MET A 170 -2.24 -0.20 -10.02
N SER A 171 -2.55 1.08 -10.12
CA SER A 171 -2.30 2.04 -9.04
C SER A 171 -3.59 2.36 -8.33
N LEU A 172 -3.55 2.30 -7.03
CA LEU A 172 -4.69 2.54 -6.15
C LEU A 172 -4.43 3.72 -5.24
N GLY A 173 -5.49 4.31 -4.69
CA GLY A 173 -5.40 5.37 -3.71
C GLY A 173 -6.49 5.24 -2.65
N ILE A 174 -6.17 5.54 -1.41
CA ILE A 174 -7.10 5.54 -0.28
C ILE A 174 -7.60 6.96 -0.01
N LYS A 175 -6.74 7.97 -0.12
CA LYS A 175 -7.08 9.36 0.18
C LYS A 175 -8.26 9.89 -0.65
N GLN A 176 -8.46 9.36 -1.85
CA GLN A 176 -9.57 9.74 -2.73
C GLN A 176 -10.94 9.34 -2.19
N LEU A 177 -11.00 8.40 -1.26
CA LEU A 177 -12.24 8.02 -0.55
C LEU A 177 -12.71 9.10 0.41
N THR A 178 -11.79 9.93 0.88
CA THR A 178 -12.07 11.08 1.75
C THR A 178 -11.93 12.37 0.94
N GLN A 179 -12.76 13.34 1.28
CA GLN A 179 -12.67 14.67 0.67
C GLN A 179 -11.32 15.29 1.00
N ASP A 180 -10.72 15.99 0.03
CA ASP A 180 -9.50 16.76 0.26
C ASP A 180 -9.75 17.79 1.38
N PRO A 181 -9.01 17.71 2.51
CA PRO A 181 -9.21 18.64 3.63
C PRO A 181 -9.03 20.11 3.22
N TRP A 182 -8.23 20.36 2.18
CA TRP A 182 -7.97 21.70 1.67
C TRP A 182 -9.12 22.30 0.86
N THR A 183 -10.10 21.49 0.45
CA THR A 183 -11.28 21.98 -0.26
C THR A 183 -12.12 22.93 0.61
N ASP A 184 -12.29 22.57 1.88
CA ASP A 184 -13.08 23.33 2.86
C ASP A 184 -12.21 24.11 3.87
N ILE A 185 -10.93 24.26 3.59
CA ILE A 185 -9.97 24.87 4.52
C ILE A 185 -10.35 26.29 4.94
N THR A 186 -10.86 27.08 4.01
CA THR A 186 -11.28 28.46 4.27
C THR A 186 -12.49 28.54 5.19
N THR A 187 -13.33 27.51 5.21
CA THR A 187 -14.49 27.41 6.10
C THR A 187 -14.11 26.88 7.48
N LYS A 188 -13.23 25.87 7.51
CA LYS A 188 -12.77 25.24 8.75
C LYS A 188 -11.75 26.09 9.52
N PHE A 189 -10.83 26.71 8.80
CA PHE A 189 -9.69 27.47 9.36
C PHE A 189 -9.60 28.87 8.75
N PRO A 190 -10.64 29.74 8.92
CA PRO A 190 -10.56 31.08 8.43
C PRO A 190 -9.47 31.89 9.15
N VAL A 191 -8.87 32.85 8.47
CA VAL A 191 -7.87 33.77 9.06
C VAL A 191 -8.45 34.41 10.32
N GLY A 192 -7.67 34.39 11.42
CA GLY A 192 -8.08 34.86 12.72
C GLY A 192 -8.82 33.86 13.61
N SER A 193 -9.11 32.66 13.12
CA SER A 193 -9.72 31.62 13.94
C SER A 193 -8.70 30.96 14.88
N LYS A 194 -9.18 30.55 16.06
CA LYS A 194 -8.37 29.86 17.07
C LYS A 194 -8.57 28.35 16.97
N HIS A 195 -7.47 27.62 16.97
CA HIS A 195 -7.45 26.17 16.91
C HIS A 195 -6.36 25.60 17.81
N THR A 196 -6.46 24.31 18.10
CA THR A 196 -5.42 23.57 18.82
C THR A 196 -4.76 22.60 17.87
N GLY A 197 -3.45 22.72 17.70
CA GLY A 197 -2.65 21.83 16.87
C GLY A 197 -1.68 20.98 17.68
N THR A 198 -1.24 19.87 17.11
CA THR A 198 -0.24 18.98 17.69
C THR A 198 1.10 19.18 17.01
N VAL A 199 2.17 19.40 17.77
CA VAL A 199 3.53 19.53 17.25
C VAL A 199 3.97 18.21 16.62
N ARG A 200 4.30 18.24 15.33
CA ARG A 200 4.78 17.09 14.59
C ARG A 200 6.28 17.14 14.32
N ASN A 201 6.77 18.30 14.02
CA ASN A 201 8.18 18.50 13.72
C ASN A 201 8.57 19.97 13.93
N PHE A 202 9.86 20.25 14.08
CA PHE A 202 10.38 21.60 14.09
C PHE A 202 11.64 21.73 13.24
N THR A 203 11.84 22.94 12.77
CA THR A 203 13.01 23.35 12.00
C THR A 203 13.69 24.50 12.72
N ASN A 204 14.82 24.95 12.20
CA ASN A 204 15.56 26.07 12.77
C ASN A 204 14.78 27.39 12.73
N PHE A 205 13.72 27.49 11.94
CA PHE A 205 12.93 28.73 11.76
C PHE A 205 11.49 28.63 12.29
N GLY A 206 11.03 27.46 12.69
CA GLY A 206 9.66 27.32 13.18
C GLY A 206 9.25 25.91 13.56
N VAL A 207 7.98 25.77 13.88
CA VAL A 207 7.33 24.55 14.33
C VAL A 207 6.24 24.15 13.36
N PHE A 208 6.23 22.91 12.94
CA PHE A 208 5.14 22.32 12.19
C PHE A 208 4.11 21.69 13.11
N LEU A 209 2.88 22.17 13.02
CA LEU A 209 1.74 21.63 13.74
C LEU A 209 0.76 20.99 12.78
N GLU A 210 0.23 19.86 13.18
CA GLU A 210 -0.92 19.25 12.54
C GLU A 210 -2.20 19.74 13.23
N LEU A 211 -3.05 20.43 12.49
CA LEU A 211 -4.36 20.87 12.96
C LEU A 211 -5.42 19.78 12.78
N GLU A 212 -5.40 19.15 11.62
CA GLU A 212 -6.26 18.03 11.24
C GLU A 212 -5.47 17.13 10.29
N GLU A 213 -5.89 15.89 10.09
CA GLU A 213 -5.23 14.97 9.16
C GLU A 213 -5.12 15.59 7.76
N GLY A 214 -3.88 15.74 7.29
CA GLY A 214 -3.57 16.38 6.01
C GLY A 214 -3.52 17.91 6.02
N ILE A 215 -3.72 18.56 7.19
CA ILE A 215 -3.63 20.00 7.34
C ILE A 215 -2.53 20.34 8.32
N ASP A 216 -1.42 20.84 7.79
CA ASP A 216 -0.26 21.25 8.55
C ASP A 216 -0.09 22.75 8.53
N GLY A 217 0.17 23.31 9.69
CA GLY A 217 0.48 24.72 9.83
C GLY A 217 1.91 24.94 10.31
N LEU A 218 2.49 26.07 9.94
CA LEU A 218 3.80 26.52 10.37
C LEU A 218 3.68 27.71 11.31
N ILE A 219 4.32 27.60 12.49
CA ILE A 219 4.53 28.74 13.39
C ILE A 219 6.00 29.15 13.28
N TYR A 220 6.25 30.38 12.90
CA TYR A 220 7.59 30.94 12.94
C TYR A 220 8.04 31.14 14.39
N ILE A 221 9.35 31.11 14.65
CA ILE A 221 9.93 31.31 15.98
C ILE A 221 9.45 32.66 16.56
N SER A 222 9.37 33.70 15.73
CA SER A 222 8.87 35.02 16.11
C SER A 222 7.43 35.02 16.62
N ASP A 223 6.64 34.05 16.25
CA ASP A 223 5.22 33.94 16.57
C ASP A 223 4.91 32.93 17.70
N LEU A 224 5.95 32.35 18.31
CA LEU A 224 5.81 31.44 19.46
C LEU A 224 5.60 32.17 20.78
N SER A 225 6.29 33.29 21.03
CA SER A 225 6.19 33.97 22.30
C SER A 225 6.43 35.49 22.15
N TRP A 226 5.72 36.28 22.97
CA TRP A 226 5.93 37.71 23.09
C TRP A 226 7.18 38.06 23.91
N THR A 227 7.46 37.29 24.96
CA THR A 227 8.43 37.64 25.99
C THR A 227 9.71 36.84 25.96
N LYS A 228 9.67 35.61 25.46
CA LYS A 228 10.85 34.75 25.41
C LYS A 228 11.56 34.84 24.08
N LYS A 229 12.86 35.14 24.13
CA LYS A 229 13.73 35.08 22.97
C LYS A 229 14.12 33.63 22.73
N ILE A 230 13.35 32.97 21.86
CA ILE A 230 13.52 31.55 21.53
C ILE A 230 14.60 31.45 20.47
N LYS A 231 15.65 30.67 20.73
CA LYS A 231 16.72 30.42 19.76
C LYS A 231 16.41 29.22 18.86
N HIS A 232 15.77 28.22 19.43
CA HIS A 232 15.34 27.04 18.71
C HIS A 232 13.95 26.62 19.20
N PRO A 233 13.05 26.16 18.31
CA PRO A 233 11.69 25.77 18.72
C PRO A 233 11.64 24.66 19.78
N SER A 234 12.63 23.77 19.81
CA SER A 234 12.73 22.71 20.82
C SER A 234 12.91 23.22 22.26
N ASP A 235 13.34 24.48 22.40
CA ASP A 235 13.49 25.12 23.73
C ASP A 235 12.12 25.51 24.33
N PHE A 236 11.09 25.59 23.49
CA PHE A 236 9.75 26.01 23.85
C PHE A 236 8.72 24.88 23.86
N VAL A 237 8.78 23.99 22.85
CA VAL A 237 7.83 22.89 22.65
C VAL A 237 8.54 21.59 22.31
N ALA A 238 7.90 20.46 22.61
CA ALA A 238 8.34 19.12 22.22
C ALA A 238 7.39 18.51 21.19
N VAL A 239 7.89 17.55 20.42
CA VAL A 239 7.05 16.77 19.49
C VAL A 239 5.94 16.05 20.24
N GLY A 240 4.70 16.18 19.80
CA GLY A 240 3.52 15.63 20.45
C GLY A 240 2.80 16.60 21.40
N ASP A 241 3.40 17.78 21.67
CA ASP A 241 2.74 18.82 22.47
C ASP A 241 1.57 19.43 21.70
N LYS A 242 0.53 19.78 22.45
CA LYS A 242 -0.61 20.52 21.90
C LYS A 242 -0.45 22.01 22.17
N LEU A 243 -0.62 22.81 21.14
CA LEU A 243 -0.55 24.27 21.22
C LEU A 243 -1.83 24.90 20.69
N ASP A 244 -2.31 25.92 21.40
CA ASP A 244 -3.36 26.78 20.90
C ASP A 244 -2.75 27.80 19.93
N VAL A 245 -3.37 27.95 18.78
CA VAL A 245 -2.86 28.77 17.68
C VAL A 245 -3.97 29.55 17.02
N VAL A 246 -3.57 30.65 16.38
CA VAL A 246 -4.45 31.48 15.55
C VAL A 246 -3.95 31.42 14.12
N VAL A 247 -4.86 31.27 13.17
CA VAL A 247 -4.53 31.30 11.74
C VAL A 247 -4.21 32.74 11.35
N LEU A 248 -2.96 33.00 10.95
CA LEU A 248 -2.48 34.30 10.52
C LEU A 248 -2.64 34.51 9.02
N GLU A 249 -2.30 33.49 8.25
CA GLU A 249 -2.37 33.50 6.80
C GLU A 249 -2.73 32.10 6.28
N LEU A 250 -3.50 32.07 5.22
CA LEU A 250 -3.96 30.84 4.58
C LEU A 250 -3.67 30.89 3.08
N ASP A 251 -2.78 30.02 2.63
CA ASP A 251 -2.50 29.80 1.22
C ASP A 251 -3.07 28.45 0.77
N VAL A 252 -4.23 28.51 0.13
CA VAL A 252 -4.96 27.33 -0.35
C VAL A 252 -4.23 26.69 -1.55
N GLU A 253 -3.66 27.49 -2.43
CA GLU A 253 -2.97 26.99 -3.62
C GLU A 253 -1.65 26.31 -3.26
N GLY A 254 -0.88 26.94 -2.36
CA GLY A 254 0.37 26.38 -1.86
C GLY A 254 0.21 25.34 -0.76
N ARG A 255 -1.02 25.11 -0.30
CA ARG A 255 -1.34 24.22 0.83
C ARG A 255 -0.51 24.51 2.08
N LYS A 256 -0.49 25.80 2.46
CA LYS A 256 0.27 26.30 3.60
C LYS A 256 -0.62 27.12 4.50
N ILE A 257 -0.44 26.95 5.80
CA ILE A 257 -1.10 27.77 6.82
C ILE A 257 -0.02 28.34 7.71
N SER A 258 0.00 29.66 7.83
CA SER A 258 0.83 30.37 8.81
C SER A 258 0.04 30.53 10.09
N LEU A 259 0.59 30.06 11.19
CA LEU A 259 -0.03 30.08 12.50
C LEU A 259 0.77 30.96 13.47
N GLY A 260 0.10 31.45 14.51
CA GLY A 260 0.72 32.13 15.61
C GLY A 260 0.24 31.63 16.96
N HIS A 261 1.14 31.37 17.87
CA HIS A 261 0.81 30.98 19.25
C HIS A 261 0.74 32.21 20.16
N LYS A 262 1.65 33.16 20.01
CA LYS A 262 1.67 34.36 20.82
C LYS A 262 0.37 35.17 20.73
N GLN A 263 -0.33 35.14 19.60
CA GLN A 263 -1.61 35.82 19.39
C GLN A 263 -2.77 35.19 20.17
N THR A 264 -2.60 34.00 20.73
CA THR A 264 -3.56 33.42 21.67
C THR A 264 -3.47 34.04 23.07
N GLN A 265 -2.36 34.68 23.34
CA GLN A 265 -2.07 35.38 24.61
C GLN A 265 -2.17 36.90 24.42
N ASP A 266 -2.56 37.58 25.50
CA ASP A 266 -2.57 39.02 25.50
C ASP A 266 -1.16 39.57 25.26
N ASN A 267 -1.05 40.52 24.36
CA ASN A 267 0.22 41.23 24.14
C ASN A 267 0.61 42.02 25.41
N PRO A 268 1.73 41.72 26.06
CA PRO A 268 2.15 42.45 27.27
C PRO A 268 2.30 43.94 27.06
N TRP A 269 2.62 44.35 25.83
CA TRP A 269 2.82 45.78 25.49
C TRP A 269 1.50 46.55 25.47
N ASP A 270 0.37 45.93 25.15
CA ASP A 270 -0.94 46.55 25.19
C ASP A 270 -1.36 46.89 26.63
N LYS A 271 -0.95 46.08 27.60
CA LYS A 271 -1.11 46.38 29.03
C LYS A 271 -0.20 47.50 29.50
N TYR A 272 1.03 47.56 28.97
CA TYR A 272 1.97 48.62 29.28
C TYR A 272 1.49 49.99 28.75
N GLU A 273 0.92 50.03 27.55
CA GLU A 273 0.29 51.27 27.02
C GLU A 273 -0.91 51.71 27.86
N ALA A 274 -1.69 50.74 28.38
CA ALA A 274 -2.84 51.06 29.27
C ALA A 274 -2.42 51.51 30.67
N GLU A 275 -1.31 50.95 31.20
CA GLU A 275 -0.81 51.30 32.55
C GLU A 275 0.18 52.49 32.55
N PHE A 276 0.92 52.69 31.47
CA PHE A 276 1.98 53.70 31.34
C PHE A 276 1.82 54.56 30.09
N GLY A 277 0.57 54.84 29.67
CA GLY A 277 0.28 55.73 28.55
C GLY A 277 0.94 57.10 28.72
N LEU A 278 1.46 57.65 27.61
CA LEU A 278 2.09 58.96 27.51
C LEU A 278 1.20 60.07 28.16
N GLY A 279 1.49 60.43 29.40
CA GLY A 279 0.73 61.46 30.06
C GLY A 279 0.70 61.48 31.59
N THR A 280 1.47 60.57 32.27
CA THR A 280 1.71 60.68 33.73
C THR A 280 3.14 61.06 34.03
#